data_03eb955a400990d8bee2ffe13e47a107
#
_entry.id   03eb955a400990d8bee2ffe13e47a107
#
_cell.length_a   1.000
_cell.length_b   1.000
_cell.length_c   1.000
_cell.angle_alpha   90.00
_cell.angle_beta   90.00
_cell.angle_gamma   90.00
#
_symmetry.space_group_name_H-M   'P 1'
#
loop_
_entity.id
_entity.type
_entity.pdbx_description
1 polymer ?
#
loop_
_entity_poly.entity_id
_entity_poly.type
_entity_poly.pdbx_seq_one_letter_code
_entity_poly.pdbx_strand_id
1 'polypeptide(L)'
;MNKETYTFMSPANIASLSFVFSGKALQWLYGTTTNDDGRETVNFILFGDLLARMALTAGGSKGFRRTLSLSAGQAQYSEEQLSVQWNMGRKRIRNMLDALTDMGLIETSRSRVASIMTFPCLCGWKTADGNFISNPSFHEQREE
;
A
#
# COMPACT_ATOMS: atom_id res chain seq x y z
N MET A 1 23.46 -7.22 13.40
CA MET A 1 22.17 -6.57 13.14
C MET A 1 21.75 -6.74 11.70
N ASN A 2 20.56 -7.12 11.52
CA ASN A 2 20.06 -7.44 10.20
C ASN A 2 19.53 -6.18 9.51
N LYS A 3 20.16 -5.76 8.43
CA LYS A 3 19.73 -4.57 7.68
C LYS A 3 18.41 -4.75 6.97
N GLU A 4 17.97 -6.00 6.80
CA GLU A 4 16.71 -6.29 6.14
C GLU A 4 15.51 -5.72 6.88
N THR A 5 15.63 -5.47 8.18
CA THR A 5 14.53 -4.90 8.97
C THR A 5 14.13 -3.51 8.50
N TYR A 6 14.96 -2.84 7.71
CA TYR A 6 14.68 -1.47 7.25
C TYR A 6 14.26 -1.40 5.80
N THR A 7 14.04 -2.54 5.15
CA THR A 7 13.70 -2.59 3.73
C THR A 7 12.22 -2.30 3.47
N PHE A 8 11.35 -2.75 4.36
CA PHE A 8 9.90 -2.62 4.16
C PHE A 8 9.26 -1.79 5.26
N MET A 9 8.11 -1.23 4.94
CA MET A 9 7.35 -0.40 5.87
C MET A 9 6.87 -1.24 7.05
N SER A 10 7.19 -0.81 8.25
CA SER A 10 6.66 -1.35 9.49
C SER A 10 6.83 -0.30 10.58
N PRO A 11 6.05 -0.37 11.66
CA PRO A 11 6.18 0.60 12.76
C PRO A 11 7.58 0.67 13.35
N ALA A 12 8.34 -0.44 13.30
CA ALA A 12 9.70 -0.46 13.84
C ALA A 12 10.69 0.32 12.97
N ASN A 13 10.38 0.50 11.68
CA ASN A 13 11.29 1.11 10.72
C ASN A 13 10.99 2.58 10.44
N ILE A 14 9.83 3.05 10.87
CA ILE A 14 9.28 4.34 10.48
C ILE A 14 9.11 5.23 11.70
N ALA A 15 9.60 6.47 11.61
CA ALA A 15 9.33 7.49 12.60
C ALA A 15 8.03 8.26 12.25
N SER A 16 7.78 8.49 10.98
CA SER A 16 6.56 9.18 10.53
C SER A 16 6.26 8.91 9.07
N LEU A 17 4.99 9.04 8.72
CA LEU A 17 4.50 9.02 7.34
C LEU A 17 3.78 10.33 7.09
N SER A 18 3.96 10.90 5.90
CA SER A 18 3.30 12.15 5.52
C SER A 18 2.37 11.88 4.34
N PHE A 19 1.07 12.06 4.56
CA PHE A 19 0.05 11.82 3.54
C PHE A 19 -0.68 13.09 3.16
N VAL A 20 -1.17 13.11 1.91
CA VAL A 20 -2.15 14.08 1.46
C VAL A 20 -3.34 13.28 0.96
N PHE A 21 -4.44 13.32 1.69
CA PHE A 21 -5.67 12.61 1.33
C PHE A 21 -6.69 13.58 0.78
N SER A 22 -7.37 13.20 -0.31
CA SER A 22 -8.56 13.91 -0.72
C SER A 22 -9.67 13.70 0.30
N GLY A 23 -10.68 14.56 0.31
CA GLY A 23 -11.84 14.37 1.20
C GLY A 23 -12.54 13.05 0.94
N LYS A 24 -12.64 12.68 -0.33
CA LYS A 24 -13.27 11.42 -0.74
C LYS A 24 -12.49 10.22 -0.20
N ALA A 25 -11.16 10.25 -0.31
CA ALA A 25 -10.31 9.19 0.21
C ALA A 25 -10.43 9.09 1.74
N LEU A 26 -10.42 10.23 2.41
CA LEU A 26 -10.51 10.26 3.87
C LEU A 26 -11.86 9.71 4.35
N GLN A 27 -12.94 10.05 3.65
CA GLN A 27 -14.26 9.50 3.96
C GLN A 27 -14.28 7.98 3.86
N TRP A 28 -13.68 7.43 2.81
CA TRP A 28 -13.59 5.98 2.66
C TRP A 28 -12.76 5.36 3.78
N LEU A 29 -11.62 5.98 4.11
CA LEU A 29 -10.72 5.45 5.13
C LEU A 29 -11.38 5.35 6.50
N TYR A 30 -12.29 6.25 6.84
CA TYR A 30 -13.02 6.19 8.09
C TYR A 30 -14.16 5.18 8.08
N GLY A 31 -14.55 4.71 6.90
CA GLY A 31 -15.60 3.72 6.77
C GLY A 31 -15.11 2.31 7.09
N THR A 32 -15.98 1.35 6.87
CA THR A 32 -15.67 -0.06 7.12
C THR A 32 -16.00 -0.90 5.89
N THR A 33 -15.40 -2.06 5.83
CA THR A 33 -15.68 -3.07 4.82
C THR A 33 -15.99 -4.37 5.53
N THR A 34 -17.04 -5.04 5.09
CA THR A 34 -17.47 -6.33 5.65
C THR A 34 -16.97 -7.43 4.73
N ASN A 35 -16.26 -8.42 5.27
CA ASN A 35 -15.74 -9.52 4.48
C ASN A 35 -16.83 -10.58 4.24
N ASP A 36 -16.45 -11.68 3.56
CA ASP A 36 -17.40 -12.73 3.19
C ASP A 36 -17.97 -13.50 4.39
N ASP A 37 -17.30 -13.45 5.53
CA ASP A 37 -17.77 -14.04 6.79
C ASP A 37 -18.59 -13.07 7.63
N GLY A 38 -18.83 -11.86 7.15
CA GLY A 38 -19.57 -10.86 7.90
C GLY A 38 -18.77 -10.08 8.92
N ARG A 39 -17.44 -10.24 8.92
CA ARG A 39 -16.57 -9.46 9.81
C ARG A 39 -16.34 -8.08 9.23
N GLU A 40 -16.49 -7.08 10.07
CA GLU A 40 -16.30 -5.68 9.68
C GLU A 40 -14.91 -5.21 10.06
N THR A 41 -14.23 -4.54 9.14
CA THR A 41 -12.89 -4.00 9.36
C THR A 41 -12.88 -2.54 8.93
N VAL A 42 -12.25 -1.68 9.73
CA VAL A 42 -12.08 -0.27 9.38
C VAL A 42 -11.15 -0.18 8.16
N ASN A 43 -11.54 0.65 7.21
CA ASN A 43 -10.81 0.73 5.93
C ASN A 43 -9.35 1.20 6.08
N PHE A 44 -9.06 2.02 7.10
CA PHE A 44 -7.67 2.38 7.41
C PHE A 44 -6.80 1.15 7.62
N ILE A 45 -7.33 0.12 8.24
CA ILE A 45 -6.59 -1.13 8.48
C ILE A 45 -6.30 -1.83 7.16
N LEU A 46 -7.27 -1.88 6.26
CA LEU A 46 -7.07 -2.48 4.94
C LEU A 46 -6.01 -1.72 4.15
N PHE A 47 -6.07 -0.40 4.17
CA PHE A 47 -5.08 0.43 3.52
C PHE A 47 -3.69 0.22 4.15
N GLY A 48 -3.63 0.09 5.48
CA GLY A 48 -2.39 -0.21 6.20
C GLY A 48 -1.78 -1.54 5.78
N ASP A 49 -2.62 -2.55 5.50
CA ASP A 49 -2.15 -3.84 5.00
C ASP A 49 -1.44 -3.70 3.65
N LEU A 50 -1.92 -2.81 2.81
CA LEU A 50 -1.27 -2.53 1.52
C LEU A 50 0.05 -1.79 1.74
N LEU A 51 0.05 -0.78 2.60
CA LEU A 51 1.26 -0.03 2.91
C LEU A 51 2.36 -0.92 3.48
N ALA A 52 1.99 -1.95 4.24
CA ALA A 52 2.96 -2.84 4.87
C ALA A 52 3.81 -3.60 3.84
N ARG A 53 3.36 -3.66 2.58
CA ARG A 53 4.10 -4.30 1.50
C ARG A 53 5.09 -3.36 0.82
N MET A 54 5.05 -2.08 1.16
CA MET A 54 5.85 -1.05 0.47
C MET A 54 7.32 -1.13 0.86
N ALA A 55 8.19 -1.08 -0.14
CA ALA A 55 9.63 -1.00 0.09
C ALA A 55 9.99 0.43 0.50
N LEU A 56 10.74 0.56 1.57
CA LEU A 56 11.25 1.86 2.05
C LEU A 56 12.49 2.29 1.28
N THR A 57 13.27 1.30 0.85
CA THR A 57 14.45 1.50 0.03
C THR A 57 14.44 0.45 -1.07
N ALA A 58 15.24 0.66 -2.11
CA ALA A 58 15.32 -0.32 -3.20
C ALA A 58 15.72 -1.68 -2.65
N GLY A 59 15.04 -2.73 -3.09
CA GLY A 59 15.32 -4.08 -2.62
C GLY A 59 14.39 -5.11 -3.24
N GLY A 60 14.54 -6.36 -2.82
CA GLY A 60 13.72 -7.45 -3.30
C GLY A 60 12.37 -7.52 -2.60
N SER A 61 11.35 -7.94 -3.29
CA SER A 61 10.03 -8.17 -2.70
C SER A 61 10.06 -9.39 -1.77
N LYS A 62 9.08 -9.47 -0.88
CA LYS A 62 8.94 -10.57 0.07
C LYS A 62 7.59 -11.24 -0.07
N GLY A 63 7.55 -12.53 0.25
CA GLY A 63 6.30 -13.25 0.33
C GLY A 63 5.75 -13.72 -1.02
N PHE A 64 6.55 -13.69 -2.07
CA PHE A 64 6.12 -14.07 -3.40
C PHE A 64 7.05 -15.13 -3.97
N ARG A 65 6.49 -15.99 -4.81
CA ARG A 65 7.28 -17.04 -5.47
C ARG A 65 8.35 -16.43 -6.35
N ARG A 66 8.04 -15.32 -7.01
CA ARG A 66 8.98 -14.60 -7.84
C ARG A 66 9.31 -13.28 -7.16
N THR A 67 10.57 -13.12 -6.79
CA THR A 67 11.06 -11.90 -6.17
C THR A 67 11.34 -10.85 -7.24
N LEU A 68 10.87 -9.63 -7.01
CA LEU A 68 11.14 -8.51 -7.88
C LEU A 68 12.05 -7.53 -7.18
N SER A 69 12.83 -6.80 -7.98
CA SER A 69 13.55 -5.65 -7.49
C SER A 69 12.58 -4.46 -7.43
N LEU A 70 12.35 -3.93 -6.24
CA LEU A 70 11.44 -2.81 -6.02
C LEU A 70 12.21 -1.53 -5.77
N SER A 71 11.69 -0.43 -6.29
CA SER A 71 12.17 0.90 -5.91
C SER A 71 11.46 1.36 -4.65
N ALA A 72 12.01 2.35 -3.96
CA ALA A 72 11.38 2.93 -2.79
C ALA A 72 9.96 3.39 -3.14
N GLY A 73 9.00 3.06 -2.30
CA GLY A 73 7.60 3.41 -2.51
C GLY A 73 6.79 2.41 -3.32
N GLN A 74 7.42 1.37 -3.85
CA GLN A 74 6.71 0.34 -4.60
C GLN A 74 6.39 -0.86 -3.71
N ALA A 75 5.25 -1.50 -3.97
CA ALA A 75 4.84 -2.71 -3.29
C ALA A 75 4.43 -3.74 -4.33
N GLN A 76 4.89 -4.97 -4.17
CA GLN A 76 4.37 -6.08 -4.96
C GLN A 76 3.12 -6.61 -4.28
N TYR A 77 2.09 -6.92 -5.06
CA TYR A 77 0.85 -7.46 -4.52
C TYR A 77 0.31 -8.56 -5.43
N SER A 78 -0.64 -9.30 -4.90
CA SER A 78 -1.35 -10.34 -5.62
C SER A 78 -2.82 -10.28 -5.22
N GLU A 79 -3.73 -10.24 -6.20
CA GLU A 79 -5.16 -10.28 -5.93
C GLU A 79 -5.53 -11.56 -5.17
N GLU A 80 -4.86 -12.67 -5.51
CA GLU A 80 -5.09 -13.93 -4.83
C GLU A 80 -4.70 -13.86 -3.36
N GLN A 81 -3.52 -13.31 -3.04
CA GLN A 81 -3.10 -13.17 -1.65
C GLN A 81 -4.01 -12.25 -0.87
N LEU A 82 -4.44 -11.14 -1.47
CA LEU A 82 -5.37 -10.23 -0.82
C LEU A 82 -6.73 -10.89 -0.59
N SER A 83 -7.19 -11.69 -1.54
CA SER A 83 -8.44 -12.44 -1.41
C SER A 83 -8.40 -13.35 -0.20
N VAL A 84 -7.30 -14.05 0.00
CA VAL A 84 -7.12 -14.92 1.17
C VAL A 84 -7.00 -14.09 2.45
N GLN A 85 -6.16 -13.08 2.44
CA GLN A 85 -5.89 -12.26 3.63
C GLN A 85 -7.13 -11.54 4.14
N TRP A 86 -7.91 -10.98 3.23
CA TRP A 86 -9.09 -10.20 3.58
C TRP A 86 -10.38 -11.00 3.54
N ASN A 87 -10.30 -12.26 3.14
CA ASN A 87 -11.45 -13.15 3.01
C ASN A 87 -12.56 -12.54 2.17
N MET A 88 -12.21 -12.19 0.94
CA MET A 88 -13.12 -11.62 -0.05
C MET A 88 -12.84 -12.24 -1.41
N GLY A 89 -13.89 -12.42 -2.22
CA GLY A 89 -13.74 -12.95 -3.57
C GLY A 89 -12.85 -12.05 -4.43
N ARG A 90 -12.20 -12.64 -5.42
CA ARG A 90 -11.24 -11.91 -6.25
C ARG A 90 -11.87 -10.75 -7.03
N LYS A 91 -13.09 -10.92 -7.50
CA LYS A 91 -13.80 -9.84 -8.19
C LYS A 91 -14.01 -8.64 -7.25
N ARG A 92 -14.36 -8.93 -6.01
CA ARG A 92 -14.55 -7.88 -5.00
C ARG A 92 -13.25 -7.18 -4.68
N ILE A 93 -12.14 -7.94 -4.60
CA ILE A 93 -10.81 -7.35 -4.41
C ILE A 93 -10.49 -6.41 -5.57
N ARG A 94 -10.72 -6.86 -6.80
CA ARG A 94 -10.43 -6.03 -7.99
C ARG A 94 -11.24 -4.73 -7.98
N ASN A 95 -12.53 -4.84 -7.65
CA ASN A 95 -13.39 -3.66 -7.58
C ASN A 95 -12.92 -2.69 -6.49
N MET A 96 -12.46 -3.24 -5.35
CA MET A 96 -11.94 -2.41 -4.27
C MET A 96 -10.66 -1.69 -4.69
N LEU A 97 -9.74 -2.39 -5.35
CA LEU A 97 -8.50 -1.76 -5.81
C LEU A 97 -8.78 -0.67 -6.85
N ASP A 98 -9.77 -0.87 -7.72
CA ASP A 98 -10.19 0.14 -8.68
C ASP A 98 -10.74 1.37 -7.96
N ALA A 99 -11.54 1.17 -6.92
CA ALA A 99 -12.07 2.28 -6.14
C ALA A 99 -10.97 3.06 -5.43
N LEU A 100 -9.98 2.36 -4.88
CA LEU A 100 -8.83 3.00 -4.24
C LEU A 100 -8.01 3.81 -5.24
N THR A 101 -7.89 3.31 -6.46
CA THR A 101 -7.20 4.02 -7.54
C THR A 101 -7.96 5.31 -7.90
N ASP A 102 -9.28 5.22 -7.99
CA ASP A 102 -10.12 6.38 -8.32
C ASP A 102 -10.05 7.48 -7.25
N MET A 103 -9.80 7.08 -6.01
CA MET A 103 -9.67 8.01 -4.90
C MET A 103 -8.25 8.58 -4.73
N GLY A 104 -7.31 8.11 -5.55
CA GLY A 104 -5.93 8.57 -5.47
C GLY A 104 -5.12 7.96 -4.34
N LEU A 105 -5.60 6.89 -3.72
CA LEU A 105 -4.88 6.21 -2.65
C LEU A 105 -3.79 5.30 -3.18
N ILE A 106 -4.02 4.67 -4.32
CA ILE A 106 -3.04 3.77 -4.94
C ILE A 106 -3.01 3.98 -6.45
N GLU A 107 -1.94 3.51 -7.07
CA GLU A 107 -1.86 3.27 -8.49
C GLU A 107 -1.30 1.87 -8.68
N THR A 108 -1.75 1.18 -9.72
CA THR A 108 -1.32 -0.19 -9.97
C THR A 108 -0.77 -0.32 -11.37
N SER A 109 0.20 -1.21 -11.52
CA SER A 109 0.79 -1.57 -12.79
C SER A 109 0.89 -3.09 -12.83
N ARG A 110 0.36 -3.71 -13.88
CA ARG A 110 0.39 -5.16 -14.02
C ARG A 110 1.20 -5.56 -15.24
N SER A 111 1.97 -6.61 -15.07
CA SER A 111 2.68 -7.24 -16.16
C SER A 111 2.45 -8.74 -16.07
N ARG A 112 2.98 -9.49 -17.03
CA ARG A 112 2.88 -10.94 -17.02
C ARG A 112 3.47 -11.56 -15.77
N VAL A 113 4.49 -10.93 -15.21
CA VAL A 113 5.28 -11.53 -14.14
C VAL A 113 4.92 -10.98 -12.77
N ALA A 114 4.30 -9.79 -12.70
CA ALA A 114 4.06 -9.17 -11.40
C ALA A 114 3.03 -8.05 -11.46
N SER A 115 2.46 -7.77 -10.29
CA SER A 115 1.61 -6.61 -10.07
C SER A 115 2.30 -5.72 -9.05
N ILE A 116 2.45 -4.46 -9.38
CA ILE A 116 3.12 -3.44 -8.56
C ILE A 116 2.10 -2.37 -8.19
N MET A 117 2.16 -1.94 -6.93
CA MET A 117 1.31 -0.88 -6.40
C MET A 117 2.19 0.26 -5.91
N THR A 118 1.77 1.49 -6.15
CA THR A 118 2.38 2.67 -5.57
C THR A 118 1.32 3.48 -4.83
N PHE A 119 1.75 4.45 -4.03
CA PHE A 119 0.86 5.20 -3.15
C PHE A 119 1.02 6.70 -3.42
N PRO A 120 0.32 7.22 -4.45
CA PRO A 120 0.50 8.62 -4.84
C PRO A 120 0.09 9.63 -3.76
N CYS A 121 -0.70 9.21 -2.77
CA CYS A 121 -1.10 10.08 -1.65
C CYS A 121 0.00 10.22 -0.59
N LEU A 122 1.04 9.41 -0.64
CA LEU A 122 2.13 9.43 0.35
C LEU A 122 3.24 10.35 -0.13
N CYS A 123 3.47 11.45 0.59
CA CYS A 123 4.52 12.42 0.25
C CYS A 123 5.90 11.83 0.46
N GLY A 124 6.07 11.13 1.56
CA GLY A 124 7.33 10.55 1.96
C GLY A 124 7.26 10.02 3.37
N TRP A 125 8.39 9.58 3.87
CA TRP A 125 8.46 9.00 5.21
C TRP A 125 9.78 9.34 5.85
N LYS A 126 9.77 9.36 7.18
CA LYS A 126 10.98 9.51 7.98
C LYS A 126 11.31 8.16 8.58
N THR A 127 12.51 7.68 8.31
CA THR A 127 12.94 6.38 8.85
C THR A 127 13.29 6.51 10.33
N ALA A 128 13.42 5.36 11.00
CA ALA A 128 13.71 5.31 12.43
C ALA A 128 15.03 6.02 12.78
N ASP A 129 15.97 6.06 11.84
CA ASP A 129 17.25 6.74 12.04
C ASP A 129 17.21 8.26 11.75
N GLY A 130 16.04 8.77 11.41
CA GLY A 130 15.83 10.21 11.26
C GLY A 130 15.96 10.76 9.85
N ASN A 131 16.20 9.91 8.86
CA ASN A 131 16.33 10.36 7.47
C ASN A 131 14.97 10.47 6.80
N PHE A 132 14.73 11.56 6.09
CA PHE A 132 13.50 11.70 5.31
C PHE A 132 13.73 11.23 3.89
N ILE A 133 12.80 10.42 3.39
CA ILE A 133 12.81 9.92 2.02
C ILE A 133 11.54 10.40 1.33
N SER A 134 11.70 11.11 0.21
CA SER A 134 10.57 11.52 -0.61
C SER A 134 10.06 10.33 -1.42
N ASN A 135 8.74 10.17 -1.48
CA ASN A 135 8.13 9.12 -2.28
C ASN A 135 8.18 9.53 -3.76
N PRO A 136 8.90 8.77 -4.61
CA PRO A 136 8.96 9.12 -6.04
C PRO A 136 7.61 9.09 -6.74
N SER A 137 6.64 8.37 -6.20
CA SER A 137 5.31 8.22 -6.78
C SER A 137 4.31 9.25 -6.27
N PHE A 138 4.74 10.15 -5.39
CA PHE A 138 3.82 11.14 -4.82
C PHE A 138 3.22 12.01 -5.91
N HIS A 139 1.92 12.19 -5.83
CA HIS A 139 1.18 13.02 -6.75
C HIS A 139 0.12 13.76 -5.96
N GLU A 140 0.22 15.08 -5.93
CA GLU A 140 -0.75 15.88 -5.19
C GLU A 140 -2.10 15.84 -5.89
N GLN A 141 -3.13 15.49 -5.14
CA GLN A 141 -4.49 15.44 -5.65
C GLN A 141 -5.01 16.86 -5.85
N ARG A 142 -5.44 17.15 -7.07
CA ARG A 142 -6.07 18.44 -7.34
C ARG A 142 -7.57 18.25 -7.33
N GLU A 143 -8.25 19.11 -6.58
CA GLU A 143 -9.71 19.19 -6.67
C GLU A 143 -10.08 19.99 -7.90
N GLU A 144 -10.92 19.40 -8.72
CA GLU A 144 -11.44 20.07 -9.89
C GLU A 144 -12.90 20.42 -9.70
#